data_804685cb37b197c15c248a09a89c2a22
#
_entry.id   804685cb37b197c15c248a09a89c2a22
#
_cell.length_a   1.000
_cell.length_b   1.000
_cell.length_c   1.000
_cell.angle_alpha   90.00
_cell.angle_beta   90.00
_cell.angle_gamma   90.00
#
_symmetry.space_group_name_H-M   'P 1'
#
loop_
_entity.id
_entity.type
_entity.pdbx_description
1 polymer ?
#
loop_
_entity_poly.entity_id
_entity_poly.type
_entity_poly.pdbx_seq_one_letter_code
_entity_poly.pdbx_strand_id
1 'polypeptide(L)'
;MPENWNPENDFKETQHNEEFKIFNVRMLEYWDENLNRIFTKKRDIQIADSILELFRRAEHIESFNKKSLYLLVREMTGHKTHYITKVVAKMKETQIKLYHQFLDEGDITEEDKDPFWARTINR
;
A
#
# COMPACT_ATOMS: atom_id res chain seq x y z
N MET A 1 -20.06 3.96 6.12
CA MET A 1 -19.25 4.09 7.33
C MET A 1 -18.67 2.74 7.72
N PRO A 2 -17.39 2.68 8.11
CA PRO A 2 -16.83 1.40 8.56
C PRO A 2 -17.53 0.89 9.80
N GLU A 3 -17.63 -0.43 9.93
CA GLU A 3 -18.26 -1.03 11.09
C GLU A 3 -17.62 -0.63 12.41
N ASN A 4 -16.32 -0.39 12.38
CA ASN A 4 -15.55 -0.09 13.58
C ASN A 4 -15.26 1.40 13.76
N TRP A 5 -16.02 2.23 13.09
CA TRP A 5 -15.80 3.65 13.18
C TRP A 5 -16.10 4.19 14.58
N ASN A 6 -15.20 5.02 15.08
CA ASN A 6 -15.49 5.83 16.28
C ASN A 6 -14.78 7.19 16.15
N PRO A 7 -15.29 8.21 16.83
CA PRO A 7 -14.77 9.58 16.71
C PRO A 7 -13.31 9.73 17.13
N GLU A 8 -12.86 8.96 18.11
CA GLU A 8 -11.46 9.04 18.54
C GLU A 8 -10.51 8.54 17.48
N ASN A 9 -10.87 7.44 16.81
CA ASN A 9 -10.06 6.90 15.74
C ASN A 9 -10.05 7.83 14.52
N ASP A 10 -11.18 8.46 14.25
CA ASP A 10 -11.27 9.42 13.16
C ASP A 10 -10.35 10.63 13.40
N PHE A 11 -10.30 11.11 14.63
CA PHE A 11 -9.41 12.19 15.00
C PHE A 11 -7.94 11.78 14.82
N LYS A 12 -7.59 10.58 15.29
CA LYS A 12 -6.24 10.06 15.13
C LYS A 12 -5.88 9.89 13.66
N GLU A 13 -6.81 9.41 12.87
CA GLU A 13 -6.58 9.24 11.44
C GLU A 13 -6.30 10.56 10.73
N THR A 14 -6.92 11.64 11.19
CA THR A 14 -6.66 12.96 10.62
C THR A 14 -5.22 13.38 10.85
N GLN A 15 -4.65 13.11 12.02
CA GLN A 15 -3.24 13.38 12.31
C GLN A 15 -2.33 12.45 11.51
N HIS A 16 -2.66 11.16 11.49
CA HIS A 16 -1.86 10.16 10.81
C HIS A 16 -1.90 10.31 9.30
N ASN A 17 -2.96 10.91 8.75
CA ASN A 17 -3.09 11.07 7.31
C ASN A 17 -1.96 11.87 6.70
N GLU A 18 -1.43 12.87 7.40
CA GLU A 18 -0.31 13.65 6.88
C GLU A 18 0.94 12.79 6.78
N GLU A 19 1.26 12.03 7.83
CA GLU A 19 2.41 11.14 7.82
C GLU A 19 2.23 10.01 6.81
N PHE A 20 1.02 9.45 6.73
CA PHE A 20 0.70 8.44 5.75
C PHE A 20 0.89 8.96 4.33
N LYS A 21 0.45 10.17 4.05
CA LYS A 21 0.62 10.76 2.72
C LYS A 21 2.08 10.93 2.36
N ILE A 22 2.89 11.40 3.31
CA ILE A 22 4.33 11.55 3.11
C ILE A 22 4.96 10.20 2.82
N PHE A 23 4.64 9.21 3.64
CA PHE A 23 5.17 7.85 3.45
C PHE A 23 4.74 7.28 2.11
N ASN A 24 3.47 7.46 1.75
CA ASN A 24 2.91 6.94 0.51
C ASN A 24 3.60 7.55 -0.71
N VAL A 25 3.83 8.85 -0.70
CA VAL A 25 4.53 9.53 -1.80
C VAL A 25 5.95 8.99 -1.94
N ARG A 26 6.68 8.89 -0.84
CA ARG A 26 8.05 8.38 -0.87
C ARG A 26 8.12 6.93 -1.31
N MET A 27 7.16 6.14 -0.85
CA MET A 27 7.09 4.73 -1.23
C MET A 27 6.79 4.59 -2.73
N LEU A 28 5.89 5.39 -3.25
CA LEU A 28 5.58 5.37 -4.68
C LEU A 28 6.79 5.80 -5.51
N GLU A 29 7.53 6.82 -5.08
CA GLU A 29 8.75 7.24 -5.74
C GLU A 29 9.80 6.12 -5.75
N TYR A 30 9.94 5.44 -4.63
CA TYR A 30 10.87 4.30 -4.54
C TYR A 30 10.51 3.22 -5.55
N TRP A 31 9.22 2.87 -5.66
CA TRP A 31 8.78 1.85 -6.59
C TRP A 31 8.93 2.28 -8.04
N ASP A 32 8.71 3.55 -8.35
CA ASP A 32 8.92 4.06 -9.70
C ASP A 32 10.37 3.84 -10.16
N GLU A 33 11.31 3.95 -9.24
CA GLU A 33 12.73 3.77 -9.55
C GLU A 33 13.19 2.32 -9.51
N ASN A 34 12.57 1.49 -8.68
CA ASN A 34 13.11 0.18 -8.34
C ASN A 34 12.25 -1.00 -8.77
N LEU A 35 11.08 -0.78 -9.32
CA LEU A 35 10.14 -1.85 -9.65
C LEU A 35 10.78 -2.91 -10.55
N ASN A 36 11.43 -2.48 -11.61
CA ASN A 36 12.04 -3.38 -12.59
C ASN A 36 13.28 -4.08 -12.06
N ARG A 37 13.87 -3.57 -10.99
CA ARG A 37 14.99 -4.22 -10.34
C ARG A 37 14.54 -5.33 -9.41
N ILE A 38 13.40 -5.13 -8.73
CA ILE A 38 12.88 -6.07 -7.74
C ILE A 38 12.07 -7.18 -8.41
N PHE A 39 11.27 -6.82 -9.40
CA PHE A 39 10.49 -7.78 -10.18
C PHE A 39 11.06 -7.88 -11.58
N THR A 40 11.38 -9.10 -12.00
CA THR A 40 11.99 -9.35 -13.30
C THR A 40 11.03 -9.98 -14.29
N LYS A 41 10.02 -10.72 -13.82
CA LYS A 41 9.03 -11.33 -14.69
C LYS A 41 7.99 -10.31 -15.12
N LYS A 42 7.67 -10.31 -16.39
CA LYS A 42 6.68 -9.38 -16.94
C LYS A 42 5.34 -9.45 -16.19
N ARG A 43 4.90 -10.66 -15.86
CA ARG A 43 3.67 -10.87 -15.09
C ARG A 43 3.71 -10.15 -13.74
N ASP A 44 4.82 -10.30 -13.00
CA ASP A 44 4.98 -9.70 -11.69
C ASP A 44 5.04 -8.18 -11.78
N ILE A 45 5.70 -7.66 -12.80
CA ILE A 45 5.78 -6.22 -13.05
C ILE A 45 4.38 -5.67 -13.32
N GLN A 46 3.59 -6.35 -14.13
CA GLN A 46 2.22 -5.92 -14.43
C GLN A 46 1.36 -5.88 -13.17
N ILE A 47 1.47 -6.90 -12.32
CA ILE A 47 0.72 -6.97 -11.07
C ILE A 47 1.15 -5.85 -10.14
N ALA A 48 2.46 -5.68 -9.94
CA ALA A 48 2.99 -4.65 -9.05
C ALA A 48 2.59 -3.25 -9.54
N ASP A 49 2.68 -3.01 -10.82
CA ASP A 49 2.30 -1.73 -11.42
C ASP A 49 0.81 -1.43 -11.20
N SER A 50 -0.04 -2.44 -11.33
CA SER A 50 -1.47 -2.31 -11.06
C SER A 50 -1.74 -1.98 -9.60
N ILE A 51 -1.02 -2.62 -8.68
CA ILE A 51 -1.16 -2.35 -7.26
C ILE A 51 -0.78 -0.89 -6.97
N LEU A 52 0.32 -0.44 -7.53
CA LEU A 52 0.77 0.94 -7.34
C LEU A 52 -0.24 1.94 -7.89
N GLU A 53 -0.82 1.65 -9.04
CA GLU A 53 -1.84 2.50 -9.62
C GLU A 53 -3.06 2.61 -8.70
N LEU A 54 -3.47 1.51 -8.09
CA LEU A 54 -4.58 1.53 -7.15
C LEU A 54 -4.25 2.34 -5.91
N PHE A 55 -3.02 2.26 -5.43
CA PHE A 55 -2.62 3.08 -4.29
C PHE A 55 -2.54 4.56 -4.63
N ARG A 56 -2.17 4.91 -5.84
CA ARG A 56 -2.22 6.30 -6.29
C ARG A 56 -3.65 6.84 -6.28
N ARG A 57 -4.62 5.97 -6.50
CA ARG A 57 -6.04 6.32 -6.54
C ARG A 57 -6.79 5.96 -5.26
N ALA A 58 -6.09 5.55 -4.22
CA ALA A 58 -6.73 5.01 -3.01
C ALA A 58 -7.74 5.97 -2.39
N GLU A 59 -7.48 7.27 -2.43
CA GLU A 59 -8.38 8.27 -1.89
C GLU A 59 -9.73 8.32 -2.61
N HIS A 60 -9.77 7.87 -3.84
CA HIS A 60 -10.96 7.88 -4.68
C HIS A 60 -11.66 6.54 -4.78
N ILE A 61 -11.13 5.51 -4.10
CA ILE A 61 -11.71 4.19 -4.13
C ILE A 61 -12.48 3.96 -2.82
N GLU A 62 -13.78 3.80 -2.96
CA GLU A 62 -14.64 3.51 -1.82
C GLU A 62 -14.36 2.11 -1.30
N SER A 63 -14.30 1.97 0.02
CA SER A 63 -14.08 0.68 0.68
C SER A 63 -12.84 -0.05 0.20
N PHE A 64 -11.73 0.67 0.04
CA PHE A 64 -10.47 0.09 -0.39
C PHE A 64 -9.88 -0.79 0.70
N ASN A 65 -9.93 -2.10 0.49
CA ASN A 65 -9.43 -3.10 1.43
C ASN A 65 -8.76 -4.23 0.66
N LYS A 66 -8.27 -5.24 1.38
CA LYS A 66 -7.57 -6.37 0.76
C LYS A 66 -8.39 -7.07 -0.32
N LYS A 67 -9.66 -7.30 -0.03
CA LYS A 67 -10.54 -7.99 -0.98
C LYS A 67 -10.72 -7.18 -2.26
N SER A 68 -10.99 -5.87 -2.13
CA SER A 68 -11.16 -5.01 -3.29
C SER A 68 -9.86 -4.85 -4.07
N LEU A 69 -8.72 -4.79 -3.38
CA LEU A 69 -7.43 -4.73 -4.05
C LEU A 69 -7.22 -5.94 -4.96
N TYR A 70 -7.41 -7.14 -4.45
CA TYR A 70 -7.23 -8.35 -5.23
C TYR A 70 -8.19 -8.42 -6.41
N LEU A 71 -9.44 -8.07 -6.18
CA LEU A 71 -10.45 -8.07 -7.24
C LEU A 71 -10.08 -7.11 -8.36
N LEU A 72 -9.70 -5.89 -8.01
CA LEU A 72 -9.35 -4.87 -8.99
C LEU A 72 -8.08 -5.24 -9.76
N VAL A 73 -7.07 -5.79 -9.08
CA VAL A 73 -5.84 -6.22 -9.76
C VAL A 73 -6.13 -7.35 -10.73
N ARG A 74 -7.00 -8.28 -10.36
CA ARG A 74 -7.40 -9.35 -11.27
C ARG A 74 -8.11 -8.81 -12.51
N GLU A 75 -8.97 -7.82 -12.33
CA GLU A 75 -9.66 -7.18 -13.45
C GLU A 75 -8.69 -6.44 -14.36
N MET A 76 -7.72 -5.75 -13.79
CA MET A 76 -6.76 -4.95 -14.55
C MET A 76 -5.73 -5.81 -15.29
N THR A 77 -5.33 -6.92 -14.71
CA THR A 77 -4.22 -7.71 -15.25
C THR A 77 -4.62 -9.06 -15.85
N GLY A 78 -5.76 -9.60 -15.41
CA GLY A 78 -6.17 -10.94 -15.80
C GLY A 78 -5.39 -12.06 -15.12
N HIS A 79 -4.48 -11.75 -14.22
CA HIS A 79 -3.66 -12.76 -13.55
C HIS A 79 -4.38 -13.38 -12.37
N LYS A 80 -4.01 -14.61 -12.03
CA LYS A 80 -4.63 -15.39 -10.96
C LYS A 80 -4.20 -14.88 -9.59
N THR A 81 -5.06 -15.10 -8.60
CA THR A 81 -4.86 -14.62 -7.23
C THR A 81 -3.52 -15.04 -6.62
N HIS A 82 -3.07 -16.28 -6.87
CA HIS A 82 -1.82 -16.73 -6.25
C HIS A 82 -0.59 -15.95 -6.73
N TYR A 83 -0.60 -15.46 -7.96
CA TYR A 83 0.48 -14.58 -8.44
C TYR A 83 0.40 -13.23 -7.77
N ILE A 84 -0.81 -12.72 -7.58
CA ILE A 84 -1.03 -11.44 -6.90
C ILE A 84 -0.54 -11.54 -5.45
N THR A 85 -0.85 -12.63 -4.78
CA THR A 85 -0.42 -12.86 -3.40
C THR A 85 1.10 -12.82 -3.26
N LYS A 86 1.81 -13.43 -4.20
CA LYS A 86 3.29 -13.41 -4.17
C LYS A 86 3.84 -12.01 -4.34
N VAL A 87 3.27 -11.25 -5.27
CA VAL A 87 3.72 -9.87 -5.50
C VAL A 87 3.41 -9.00 -4.29
N VAL A 88 2.22 -9.13 -3.72
CA VAL A 88 1.82 -8.38 -2.53
C VAL A 88 2.79 -8.67 -1.38
N ALA A 89 3.14 -9.94 -1.16
CA ALA A 89 4.07 -10.32 -0.09
C ALA A 89 5.43 -9.66 -0.28
N LYS A 90 5.94 -9.64 -1.52
CA LYS A 90 7.23 -9.03 -1.82
C LYS A 90 7.20 -7.52 -1.63
N MET A 91 6.13 -6.88 -2.04
CA MET A 91 5.96 -5.44 -1.88
C MET A 91 5.84 -5.06 -0.39
N LYS A 92 5.12 -5.88 0.37
CA LYS A 92 4.99 -5.67 1.81
C LYS A 92 6.33 -5.77 2.52
N GLU A 93 7.13 -6.77 2.17
CA GLU A 93 8.48 -6.94 2.72
C GLU A 93 9.34 -5.71 2.46
N THR A 94 9.31 -5.20 1.23
CA THR A 94 10.06 -4.01 0.85
C THR A 94 9.54 -2.78 1.60
N GLN A 95 8.24 -2.68 1.75
CA GLN A 95 7.63 -1.57 2.45
C GLN A 95 8.03 -1.52 3.92
N ILE A 96 8.14 -2.67 4.57
CA ILE A 96 8.58 -2.72 5.98
C ILE A 96 9.99 -2.14 6.11
N LYS A 97 10.87 -2.46 5.18
CA LYS A 97 12.22 -1.90 5.16
C LYS A 97 12.21 -0.39 4.98
N LEU A 98 11.36 0.10 4.08
CA LEU A 98 11.22 1.53 3.85
C LEU A 98 10.62 2.23 5.07
N TYR A 99 9.68 1.59 5.73
CA TYR A 99 9.08 2.14 6.94
C TYR A 99 10.15 2.39 8.00
N HIS A 100 11.01 1.41 8.24
CA HIS A 100 12.08 1.56 9.22
C HIS A 100 13.05 2.66 8.84
N GLN A 101 13.37 2.77 7.55
CA GLN A 101 14.24 3.83 7.07
C GLN A 101 13.61 5.21 7.31
N PHE A 102 12.33 5.36 7.00
CA PHE A 102 11.65 6.64 7.19
C PHE A 102 11.48 6.99 8.66
N LEU A 103 11.30 5.98 9.50
CA LEU A 103 11.24 6.17 10.94
C LEU A 103 12.57 6.71 11.47
N ASP A 104 13.68 6.12 11.02
CA ASP A 104 15.02 6.56 11.43
C ASP A 104 15.32 7.97 10.96
N GLU A 105 14.79 8.36 9.80
CA GLU A 105 14.94 9.72 9.27
C GLU A 105 13.99 10.73 9.91
N GLY A 106 13.04 10.28 10.74
CA GLY A 106 12.08 11.15 11.39
C GLY A 106 10.89 11.55 10.55
N ASP A 107 10.71 10.92 9.40
CA ASP A 107 9.60 11.25 8.50
C ASP A 107 8.26 10.73 9.01
N ILE A 108 8.27 9.65 9.78
CA ILE A 108 7.06 9.04 10.36
C ILE A 108 7.33 8.62 11.80
N THR A 109 6.28 8.34 12.55
CA THR A 109 6.37 7.89 13.95
C THR A 109 6.18 6.38 14.05
N GLU A 110 6.54 5.81 15.21
CA GLU A 110 6.32 4.39 15.46
C GLU A 110 4.85 4.00 15.46
N GLU A 111 3.97 4.96 15.73
CA GLU A 111 2.53 4.69 15.72
C GLU A 111 2.00 4.34 14.34
N ASP A 112 2.75 4.67 13.30
CA ASP A 112 2.38 4.40 11.92
C ASP A 112 2.94 3.08 11.40
N LYS A 113 3.15 2.11 12.26
CA LYS A 113 3.61 0.79 11.82
C LYS A 113 2.76 0.28 10.68
N ASP A 114 3.43 -0.11 9.60
CA ASP A 114 2.78 -0.65 8.42
C ASP A 114 1.60 0.23 7.95
N PRO A 115 1.82 1.58 7.82
CA PRO A 115 0.71 2.49 7.58
C PRO A 115 0.00 2.24 6.25
N PHE A 116 0.74 1.82 5.25
CA PHE A 116 0.22 1.62 3.90
C PHE A 116 -0.75 0.44 3.86
N TRP A 117 -0.28 -0.73 4.28
CA TRP A 117 -1.07 -1.96 4.21
C TRP A 117 -2.10 -2.05 5.32
N ALA A 118 -1.76 -1.59 6.50
CA ALA A 118 -2.68 -1.61 7.63
C ALA A 118 -3.89 -0.73 7.39
N ARG A 119 -3.70 0.43 6.78
CA ARG A 119 -4.81 1.36 6.54
C ARG A 119 -5.70 0.94 5.38
N THR A 120 -5.12 0.29 4.36
CA THR A 120 -5.84 0.04 3.11
C THR A 120 -6.30 -1.38 2.92
N ILE A 121 -5.55 -2.37 3.39
CA ILE A 121 -5.86 -3.77 3.12
C ILE A 121 -5.91 -4.67 4.34
N ASN A 122 -5.66 -4.18 5.51
CA ASN A 122 -5.63 -4.99 6.71
C ASN A 122 -7.01 -5.01 7.39
N ARG A 123 -7.98 -5.52 6.70
CA ARG A 123 -9.34 -5.58 7.20
C ARG A 123 -10.01 -6.88 6.82
#